data_9f01554b512ba4b410f68639c29beaa5
#
_entry.id   9f01554b512ba4b410f68639c29beaa5
#
_cell.length_a   1.000
_cell.length_b   1.000
_cell.length_c   1.000
_cell.angle_alpha   90.00
_cell.angle_beta   90.00
_cell.angle_gamma   90.00
#
_symmetry.space_group_name_H-M   'P 1'
#
loop_
_entity.id
_entity.type
_entity.pdbx_description
1 polymer ?
#
loop_
_entity_poly.entity_id
_entity_poly.type
_entity_poly.pdbx_seq_one_letter_code
_entity_poly.pdbx_strand_id
1 'polypeptide(L)'
;MDSAAKDIMGKIAAELDQEMVDWIGRQKIFFVASAPLAESGHINLSPKGGDTLRVLSPNVVVYQDFTGSGIETMAHIRENGRLVIMFCAFEGAPQIIRLYGQGEVVTPKHKDFADLAQLFPQKAGVRSYIRLKADRVTSSCGFGVPFYSYVGERDVLDKWCVQKGPEALEEYRQMKNRQSIDGLPGWE
;
A
#
# COMPACT_ATOMS: atom_id res chain seq x y z
N MET A 1 16.15 -1.40 -29.25
CA MET A 1 15.36 -1.92 -28.13
C MET A 1 16.20 -2.99 -27.47
N ASP A 2 16.57 -2.76 -26.25
CA ASP A 2 17.47 -3.63 -25.49
C ASP A 2 16.77 -4.99 -25.25
N SER A 3 17.52 -6.10 -25.46
CA SER A 3 17.03 -7.48 -25.30
C SER A 3 16.44 -7.76 -23.92
N ALA A 4 16.95 -7.11 -22.87
CA ALA A 4 16.46 -7.20 -21.52
C ALA A 4 15.02 -6.65 -21.32
N ALA A 5 14.60 -5.65 -22.11
CA ALA A 5 13.25 -5.08 -22.03
C ALA A 5 12.16 -5.99 -22.60
N LYS A 6 12.51 -6.96 -23.44
CA LYS A 6 11.56 -7.91 -24.05
C LYS A 6 11.10 -9.00 -23.10
N ASP A 7 11.91 -9.38 -22.10
CA ASP A 7 11.60 -10.50 -21.20
C ASP A 7 10.69 -10.11 -20.02
N ILE A 8 10.51 -8.81 -19.76
CA ILE A 8 9.73 -8.31 -18.61
C ILE A 8 8.28 -8.00 -18.98
N MET A 9 7.97 -7.81 -20.27
CA MET A 9 6.64 -7.42 -20.73
C MET A 9 5.64 -8.58 -20.73
N GLY A 10 4.59 -8.47 -19.91
CA GLY A 10 3.47 -9.41 -19.91
C GLY A 10 3.71 -10.69 -19.10
N LYS A 11 4.71 -10.74 -18.22
CA LYS A 11 4.90 -11.88 -17.31
C LYS A 11 3.77 -11.95 -16.29
N ILE A 12 3.29 -13.17 -16.08
CA ILE A 12 2.42 -13.55 -14.95
C ILE A 12 3.20 -14.56 -14.13
N ALA A 13 3.34 -14.30 -12.83
CA ALA A 13 4.01 -15.17 -11.89
C ALA A 13 3.20 -15.29 -10.60
N ALA A 14 3.47 -16.31 -9.79
CA ALA A 14 2.89 -16.43 -8.45
C ALA A 14 3.68 -15.63 -7.41
N GLU A 15 4.95 -15.31 -7.71
CA GLU A 15 5.91 -14.75 -6.76
C GLU A 15 6.78 -13.68 -7.44
N LEU A 16 7.34 -12.79 -6.63
CA LEU A 16 8.36 -11.84 -7.02
C LEU A 16 9.71 -12.55 -7.15
N ASP A 17 10.42 -12.31 -8.23
CA ASP A 17 11.85 -12.61 -8.30
C ASP A 17 12.69 -11.48 -7.68
N GLN A 18 13.99 -11.69 -7.51
CA GLN A 18 14.89 -10.72 -6.87
C GLN A 18 14.97 -9.40 -7.68
N GLU A 19 14.91 -9.47 -9.00
CA GLU A 19 14.94 -8.28 -9.87
C GLU A 19 13.70 -7.40 -9.64
N MET A 20 12.52 -8.01 -9.53
CA MET A 20 11.28 -7.32 -9.17
C MET A 20 11.33 -6.70 -7.77
N VAL A 21 11.87 -7.42 -6.79
CA VAL A 21 12.05 -6.91 -5.42
C VAL A 21 12.94 -5.67 -5.40
N ASP A 22 14.10 -5.75 -6.06
CA ASP A 22 15.05 -4.63 -6.15
C ASP A 22 14.44 -3.44 -6.92
N TRP A 23 13.64 -3.73 -7.95
CA TRP A 23 12.95 -2.71 -8.72
C TRP A 23 11.86 -2.01 -7.89
N ILE A 24 11.03 -2.77 -7.15
CA ILE A 24 10.02 -2.23 -6.23
C ILE A 24 10.67 -1.33 -5.18
N GLY A 25 11.80 -1.74 -4.61
CA GLY A 25 12.54 -0.97 -3.60
C GLY A 25 13.04 0.40 -4.08
N ARG A 26 13.16 0.61 -5.39
CA ARG A 26 13.52 1.90 -5.97
C ARG A 26 12.33 2.84 -6.19
N GLN A 27 11.10 2.32 -6.18
CA GLN A 27 9.92 3.16 -6.43
C GLN A 27 9.62 4.07 -5.24
N LYS A 28 9.30 5.34 -5.51
CA LYS A 28 9.02 6.36 -4.50
C LYS A 28 7.54 6.46 -4.14
N ILE A 29 6.69 5.89 -4.98
CA ILE A 29 5.24 5.87 -4.82
C ILE A 29 4.71 4.51 -5.25
N PHE A 30 3.69 4.04 -4.54
CA PHE A 30 2.87 2.90 -4.95
C PHE A 30 1.39 3.23 -4.76
N PHE A 31 0.55 2.48 -5.43
CA PHE A 31 -0.89 2.66 -5.40
C PHE A 31 -1.54 1.41 -4.81
N VAL A 32 -2.52 1.64 -3.95
CA VAL A 32 -3.28 0.58 -3.30
C VAL A 32 -4.73 0.68 -3.76
N ALA A 33 -5.24 -0.39 -4.37
CA ALA A 33 -6.63 -0.48 -4.80
C ALA A 33 -7.36 -1.58 -4.03
N SER A 34 -8.58 -1.28 -3.61
CA SER A 34 -9.51 -2.21 -2.96
C SER A 34 -10.94 -1.89 -3.36
N ALA A 35 -11.83 -2.86 -3.23
CA ALA A 35 -13.24 -2.69 -3.59
C ALA A 35 -14.13 -3.44 -2.61
N PRO A 36 -15.33 -2.93 -2.30
CA PRO A 36 -16.34 -3.66 -1.54
C PRO A 36 -16.94 -4.79 -2.38
N LEU A 37 -17.77 -5.64 -1.77
CA LEU A 37 -18.53 -6.68 -2.48
C LEU A 37 -19.78 -6.12 -3.16
N ALA A 38 -20.38 -5.08 -2.60
CA ALA A 38 -21.60 -4.49 -3.12
C ALA A 38 -21.36 -3.88 -4.52
N GLU A 39 -22.21 -4.16 -5.48
CA GLU A 39 -22.14 -3.63 -6.85
C GLU A 39 -22.22 -2.09 -6.88
N SER A 40 -22.99 -1.49 -5.97
CA SER A 40 -23.12 -0.03 -5.82
C SER A 40 -21.99 0.60 -5.01
N GLY A 41 -21.07 -0.18 -4.47
CA GLY A 41 -19.98 0.32 -3.63
C GLY A 41 -18.85 0.96 -4.43
N HIS A 42 -18.10 1.84 -3.77
CA HIS A 42 -17.07 2.66 -4.42
C HIS A 42 -15.68 1.99 -4.35
N ILE A 43 -15.03 1.88 -5.50
CA ILE A 43 -13.65 1.40 -5.59
C ILE A 43 -12.72 2.44 -4.97
N ASN A 44 -11.87 2.01 -4.06
CA ASN A 44 -10.82 2.85 -3.48
C ASN A 44 -9.52 2.72 -4.27
N LEU A 45 -8.86 3.84 -4.52
CA LEU A 45 -7.51 3.92 -5.05
C LEU A 45 -6.72 4.98 -4.29
N SER A 46 -5.68 4.57 -3.58
CA SER A 46 -4.89 5.46 -2.71
C SER A 46 -3.42 5.44 -3.09
N PRO A 47 -2.77 6.61 -3.35
CA PRO A 47 -1.33 6.70 -3.46
C PRO A 47 -0.67 6.59 -2.08
N LYS A 48 0.46 5.93 -2.02
CA LYS A 48 1.30 5.78 -0.83
C LYS A 48 2.75 6.05 -1.21
N GLY A 49 3.51 6.66 -0.32
CA GLY A 49 4.92 7.02 -0.55
C GLY A 49 5.74 6.94 0.73
N GLY A 50 6.94 7.47 0.67
CA GLY A 50 7.91 7.39 1.76
C GLY A 50 8.50 5.98 1.93
N ASP A 51 9.28 5.81 2.99
CA ASP A 51 9.85 4.52 3.36
C ASP A 51 8.83 3.67 4.14
N THR A 52 7.71 3.34 3.49
CA THR A 52 6.53 2.74 4.13
C THR A 52 6.21 1.32 3.68
N LEU A 53 7.00 0.71 2.79
CA LEU A 53 6.74 -0.63 2.28
C LEU A 53 7.95 -1.56 2.48
N ARG A 54 7.69 -2.83 2.80
CA ARG A 54 8.68 -3.92 2.88
C ARG A 54 8.19 -5.14 2.13
N VAL A 55 9.10 -5.80 1.42
CA VAL A 55 8.90 -7.16 0.89
C VAL A 55 9.41 -8.13 1.94
N LEU A 56 8.53 -8.95 2.51
CA LEU A 56 8.87 -9.91 3.58
C LEU A 56 9.29 -11.27 3.02
N SER A 57 8.71 -11.65 1.90
CA SER A 57 9.01 -12.87 1.16
C SER A 57 8.61 -12.69 -0.31
N PRO A 58 8.93 -13.64 -1.21
CA PRO A 58 8.59 -13.52 -2.63
C PRO A 58 7.12 -13.24 -2.94
N ASN A 59 6.22 -13.54 -2.02
CA ASN A 59 4.78 -13.32 -2.20
C ASN A 59 4.11 -12.56 -1.05
N VAL A 60 4.88 -11.98 -0.12
CA VAL A 60 4.32 -11.21 0.99
C VAL A 60 4.95 -9.82 1.05
N VAL A 61 4.12 -8.81 0.98
CA VAL A 61 4.52 -7.42 1.19
C VAL A 61 3.71 -6.82 2.33
N VAL A 62 4.28 -5.83 3.01
CA VAL A 62 3.61 -5.08 4.08
C VAL A 62 3.89 -3.59 3.95
N TYR A 63 2.91 -2.77 4.26
CA TYR A 63 3.12 -1.33 4.33
C TYR A 63 2.50 -0.70 5.57
N GLN A 64 3.08 0.44 6.02
CA GLN A 64 2.53 1.28 7.08
C GLN A 64 1.28 1.99 6.59
N ASP A 65 0.17 1.84 7.30
CA ASP A 65 -1.06 2.58 7.07
C ASP A 65 -1.20 3.70 8.10
N PHE A 66 -1.34 4.93 7.61
CA PHE A 66 -1.37 6.14 8.43
C PHE A 66 -2.78 6.61 8.70
N THR A 67 -2.94 7.26 9.86
CA THR A 67 -4.15 8.01 10.19
C THR A 67 -4.42 9.08 9.14
N GLY A 68 -5.56 9.01 8.52
CA GLY A 68 -6.07 9.93 7.52
C GLY A 68 -7.59 9.94 7.53
N SER A 69 -8.23 10.69 6.64
CA SER A 69 -9.69 10.83 6.60
C SER A 69 -10.41 9.57 6.11
N GLY A 70 -9.74 8.73 5.29
CA GLY A 70 -10.33 7.53 4.71
C GLY A 70 -9.96 6.26 5.47
N ILE A 71 -10.84 5.25 5.37
CA ILE A 71 -10.68 3.93 5.97
C ILE A 71 -11.03 2.79 5.00
N GLU A 72 -11.29 3.12 3.75
CA GLU A 72 -11.84 2.23 2.73
C GLU A 72 -11.00 0.96 2.57
N THR A 73 -9.67 1.08 2.47
CA THR A 73 -8.79 -0.09 2.33
C THR A 73 -8.96 -1.07 3.47
N MET A 74 -8.98 -0.59 4.73
CA MET A 74 -9.17 -1.43 5.91
C MET A 74 -10.55 -2.09 5.90
N ALA A 75 -11.60 -1.33 5.63
CA ALA A 75 -12.97 -1.80 5.59
C ALA A 75 -13.18 -2.87 4.52
N HIS A 76 -12.66 -2.65 3.30
CA HIS A 76 -12.74 -3.62 2.20
C HIS A 76 -11.94 -4.89 2.48
N ILE A 77 -10.74 -4.77 3.09
CA ILE A 77 -9.96 -5.95 3.50
C ILE A 77 -10.73 -6.77 4.54
N ARG A 78 -11.36 -6.13 5.52
CA ARG A 78 -12.16 -6.84 6.53
C ARG A 78 -13.37 -7.55 5.93
N GLU A 79 -13.99 -6.97 4.91
CA GLU A 79 -15.14 -7.56 4.23
C GLU A 79 -14.76 -8.74 3.33
N ASN A 80 -13.69 -8.60 2.52
CA ASN A 80 -13.43 -9.56 1.45
C ASN A 80 -11.95 -9.87 1.17
N GLY A 81 -11.02 -9.12 1.76
CA GLY A 81 -9.57 -9.32 1.62
C GLY A 81 -8.96 -8.92 0.28
N ARG A 82 -9.74 -8.61 -0.77
CA ARG A 82 -9.20 -8.34 -2.10
C ARG A 82 -8.39 -7.05 -2.13
N LEU A 83 -7.13 -7.16 -2.54
CA LEU A 83 -6.19 -6.05 -2.56
C LEU A 83 -5.28 -6.10 -3.77
N VAL A 84 -5.00 -4.95 -4.34
CA VAL A 84 -3.98 -4.77 -5.38
C VAL A 84 -3.00 -3.69 -4.95
N ILE A 85 -1.70 -3.99 -5.06
CA ILE A 85 -0.65 -2.97 -4.96
C ILE A 85 0.01 -2.84 -6.32
N MET A 86 0.12 -1.61 -6.83
CA MET A 86 0.69 -1.29 -8.12
C MET A 86 1.87 -0.33 -7.97
N PHE A 87 2.93 -0.61 -8.69
CA PHE A 87 4.11 0.24 -8.84
C PHE A 87 4.28 0.63 -10.30
N CYS A 88 4.67 1.88 -10.54
CA CYS A 88 4.95 2.42 -11.88
C CYS A 88 6.33 3.06 -11.90
N ALA A 89 7.10 2.86 -12.99
CA ALA A 89 8.31 3.63 -13.23
C ALA A 89 7.96 5.04 -13.70
N PHE A 90 8.23 6.04 -12.87
CA PHE A 90 8.19 7.45 -13.27
C PHE A 90 9.55 7.95 -13.76
N GLU A 91 10.62 7.19 -13.52
CA GLU A 91 12.00 7.43 -13.96
C GLU A 91 12.58 6.15 -14.56
N GLY A 92 13.55 6.29 -15.45
CA GLY A 92 14.24 5.16 -16.06
C GLY A 92 13.40 4.38 -17.10
N ALA A 93 13.62 3.07 -17.18
CA ALA A 93 12.91 2.21 -18.12
C ALA A 93 11.43 2.03 -17.73
N PRO A 94 10.50 2.10 -18.70
CA PRO A 94 9.08 2.02 -18.43
C PRO A 94 8.69 0.60 -17.97
N GLN A 95 8.07 0.50 -16.81
CA GLN A 95 7.58 -0.76 -16.23
C GLN A 95 6.43 -0.50 -15.26
N ILE A 96 5.50 -1.45 -15.18
CA ILE A 96 4.46 -1.50 -14.15
C ILE A 96 4.48 -2.90 -13.55
N ILE A 97 4.53 -3.00 -12.22
CA ILE A 97 4.33 -4.26 -11.49
C ILE A 97 3.06 -4.15 -10.66
N ARG A 98 2.23 -5.20 -10.67
CA ARG A 98 1.04 -5.31 -9.84
C ARG A 98 1.08 -6.61 -9.03
N LEU A 99 0.77 -6.48 -7.76
CA LEU A 99 0.60 -7.59 -6.82
C LEU A 99 -0.89 -7.70 -6.51
N TYR A 100 -1.49 -8.82 -6.85
CA TYR A 100 -2.90 -9.15 -6.54
C TYR A 100 -2.93 -10.21 -5.45
N GLY A 101 -3.88 -10.13 -4.53
CA GLY A 101 -4.01 -11.17 -3.52
C GLY A 101 -4.92 -10.79 -2.35
N GLN A 102 -4.66 -11.43 -1.21
CA GLN A 102 -5.41 -11.25 0.02
C GLN A 102 -4.69 -10.32 0.98
N GLY A 103 -5.38 -9.25 1.35
CA GLY A 103 -4.94 -8.28 2.35
C GLY A 103 -5.33 -8.71 3.76
N GLU A 104 -4.52 -8.32 4.72
CA GLU A 104 -4.77 -8.47 6.14
C GLU A 104 -4.47 -7.16 6.86
N VAL A 105 -5.34 -6.77 7.79
CA VAL A 105 -5.16 -5.58 8.63
C VAL A 105 -4.53 -5.98 9.94
N VAL A 106 -3.32 -5.49 10.20
CA VAL A 106 -2.58 -5.71 11.45
C VAL A 106 -2.68 -4.45 12.30
N THR A 107 -3.66 -4.42 13.23
CA THR A 107 -3.87 -3.31 14.18
C THR A 107 -2.98 -3.49 15.42
N PRO A 108 -2.87 -2.48 16.32
CA PRO A 108 -2.12 -2.60 17.57
C PRO A 108 -2.54 -3.78 18.48
N LYS A 109 -3.76 -4.31 18.31
CA LYS A 109 -4.26 -5.50 19.03
C LYS A 109 -3.79 -6.83 18.42
N HIS A 110 -3.24 -6.80 17.21
CA HIS A 110 -2.77 -8.00 16.51
C HIS A 110 -1.40 -8.45 17.04
N LYS A 111 -1.19 -9.76 17.21
CA LYS A 111 0.05 -10.35 17.74
C LYS A 111 1.32 -9.95 16.95
N ASP A 112 1.22 -9.78 15.64
CA ASP A 112 2.35 -9.46 14.77
C ASP A 112 2.67 -7.94 14.71
N PHE A 113 1.87 -7.08 15.36
CA PHE A 113 2.02 -5.63 15.23
C PHE A 113 3.39 -5.13 15.69
N ALA A 114 3.86 -5.60 16.83
CA ALA A 114 5.14 -5.18 17.40
C ALA A 114 6.33 -5.60 16.52
N ASP A 115 6.29 -6.80 15.95
CA ASP A 115 7.35 -7.31 15.07
C ASP A 115 7.38 -6.53 13.76
N LEU A 116 6.22 -6.25 13.16
CA LEU A 116 6.14 -5.43 11.96
C LEU A 116 6.62 -4.00 12.23
N ALA A 117 6.34 -3.44 13.40
CA ALA A 117 6.77 -2.09 13.76
C ALA A 117 8.31 -1.93 13.73
N GLN A 118 9.06 -2.98 14.03
CA GLN A 118 10.53 -2.97 14.02
C GLN A 118 11.13 -2.86 12.61
N LEU A 119 10.36 -3.16 11.58
CA LEU A 119 10.83 -3.12 10.19
C LEU A 119 10.82 -1.71 9.58
N PHE A 120 10.21 -0.74 10.26
CA PHE A 120 9.94 0.59 9.73
C PHE A 120 10.42 1.71 10.67
N PRO A 121 10.67 2.91 10.13
CA PRO A 121 10.83 4.10 10.94
C PRO A 121 9.59 4.32 11.84
N GLN A 122 9.83 4.66 13.10
CA GLN A 122 8.76 4.96 14.04
C GLN A 122 8.11 6.30 13.67
N LYS A 123 6.79 6.30 13.47
CA LYS A 123 6.01 7.48 13.09
C LYS A 123 4.72 7.57 13.90
N ALA A 124 4.41 8.74 14.42
CA ALA A 124 3.25 8.98 15.30
C ALA A 124 1.90 8.67 14.64
N GLY A 125 1.81 8.81 13.32
CA GLY A 125 0.56 8.64 12.57
C GLY A 125 0.20 7.20 12.22
N VAL A 126 1.06 6.22 12.44
CA VAL A 126 0.78 4.82 12.10
C VAL A 126 -0.39 4.31 12.90
N ARG A 127 -1.44 3.83 12.23
CA ARG A 127 -2.62 3.22 12.86
C ARG A 127 -2.64 1.69 12.69
N SER A 128 -2.10 1.18 11.58
CA SER A 128 -2.04 -0.25 11.28
C SER A 128 -0.93 -0.56 10.29
N TYR A 129 -0.69 -1.84 10.08
CA TYR A 129 0.06 -2.34 8.93
C TYR A 129 -0.91 -3.11 8.04
N ILE A 130 -0.77 -2.95 6.73
CA ILE A 130 -1.52 -3.74 5.76
C ILE A 130 -0.55 -4.74 5.14
N ARG A 131 -0.80 -6.02 5.35
CA ARG A 131 -0.04 -7.13 4.80
C ARG A 131 -0.81 -7.69 3.59
N LEU A 132 -0.17 -7.79 2.45
CA LEU A 132 -0.70 -8.45 1.26
C LEU A 132 0.03 -9.76 1.06
N LYS A 133 -0.71 -10.87 1.01
CA LYS A 133 -0.24 -12.15 0.48
C LYS A 133 -0.66 -12.23 -0.99
N ALA A 134 0.30 -12.05 -1.88
CA ALA A 134 0.07 -12.10 -3.32
C ALA A 134 -0.12 -13.54 -3.78
N ASP A 135 -1.11 -13.76 -4.62
CA ASP A 135 -1.35 -15.00 -5.37
C ASP A 135 -1.07 -14.84 -6.87
N ARG A 136 -0.91 -13.58 -7.31
CA ARG A 136 -0.58 -13.24 -8.68
C ARG A 136 0.28 -11.97 -8.71
N VAL A 137 1.39 -12.06 -9.43
CA VAL A 137 2.27 -10.94 -9.79
C VAL A 137 2.20 -10.75 -11.29
N THR A 138 2.01 -9.52 -11.74
CA THR A 138 2.07 -9.20 -13.17
C THR A 138 3.05 -8.08 -13.44
N SER A 139 3.80 -8.21 -14.53
CA SER A 139 4.61 -7.14 -15.08
C SER A 139 4.05 -6.73 -16.44
N SER A 140 4.02 -5.45 -16.72
CA SER A 140 3.59 -4.91 -18.01
C SER A 140 4.42 -3.69 -18.40
N CYS A 141 4.42 -3.35 -19.70
CA CYS A 141 5.06 -2.13 -20.17
C CYS A 141 4.37 -0.90 -19.55
N GLY A 142 5.18 0.07 -19.15
CA GLY A 142 4.71 1.35 -18.63
C GLY A 142 4.75 2.46 -19.68
N PHE A 143 4.60 2.17 -20.98
CA PHE A 143 4.80 3.13 -22.08
C PHE A 143 3.88 4.36 -22.02
N GLY A 144 2.72 4.23 -21.38
CA GLY A 144 1.81 5.35 -21.16
C GLY A 144 2.06 6.12 -19.86
N VAL A 145 3.00 5.70 -19.01
CA VAL A 145 3.35 6.39 -17.77
C VAL A 145 4.31 7.53 -18.10
N PRO A 146 3.96 8.79 -17.80
CA PRO A 146 4.85 9.92 -18.06
C PRO A 146 6.03 9.96 -17.10
N PHE A 147 7.09 10.68 -17.48
CA PHE A 147 8.22 10.94 -16.60
C PHE A 147 7.87 11.99 -15.54
N TYR A 148 8.29 11.73 -14.32
CA TYR A 148 8.30 12.69 -13.22
C TYR A 148 9.64 12.60 -12.47
N SER A 149 10.24 13.73 -12.17
CA SER A 149 11.43 13.80 -11.33
C SER A 149 11.02 13.80 -9.84
N TYR A 150 11.61 12.91 -9.08
CA TYR A 150 11.41 12.90 -7.65
C TYR A 150 12.14 14.05 -6.96
N VAL A 151 11.41 14.95 -6.30
CA VAL A 151 11.97 16.11 -5.60
C VAL A 151 12.18 15.82 -4.11
N GLY A 152 11.32 14.99 -3.50
CA GLY A 152 11.42 14.66 -2.07
C GLY A 152 10.07 14.24 -1.48
N GLU A 153 10.12 13.79 -0.22
CA GLU A 153 8.95 13.43 0.57
C GLU A 153 8.25 14.67 1.16
N ARG A 154 6.94 14.54 1.41
CA ARG A 154 6.17 15.54 2.15
C ARG A 154 6.19 15.18 3.64
N ASP A 155 6.48 16.13 4.51
CA ASP A 155 6.49 15.98 5.97
C ASP A 155 5.20 16.47 6.66
N VAL A 156 4.23 16.95 5.87
CA VAL A 156 2.99 17.56 6.40
C VAL A 156 2.20 16.59 7.27
N LEU A 157 2.08 15.32 6.85
CA LEU A 157 1.35 14.31 7.63
C LEU A 157 2.07 14.00 8.95
N ASP A 158 3.38 13.81 8.90
CA ASP A 158 4.19 13.52 10.09
C ASP A 158 4.08 14.67 11.10
N LYS A 159 4.24 15.92 10.65
CA LYS A 159 4.08 17.12 11.48
C LYS A 159 2.69 17.23 12.10
N TRP A 160 1.65 16.99 11.30
CA TRP A 160 0.27 17.02 11.77
C TRP A 160 0.01 15.95 12.84
N CYS A 161 0.51 14.73 12.65
CA CYS A 161 0.35 13.66 13.63
C CYS A 161 1.08 13.94 14.94
N VAL A 162 2.32 14.47 14.87
CA VAL A 162 3.09 14.87 16.05
C VAL A 162 2.38 15.99 16.80
N GLN A 163 1.88 17.01 16.10
CA GLN A 163 1.16 18.14 16.71
C GLN A 163 -0.14 17.69 17.39
N LYS A 164 -0.88 16.73 16.82
CA LYS A 164 -2.11 16.23 17.44
C LYS A 164 -1.85 15.43 18.71
N GLY A 165 -0.78 14.66 18.75
CA GLY A 165 -0.51 13.72 19.83
C GLY A 165 -1.40 12.46 19.79
N PRO A 166 -1.06 11.45 20.58
CA PRO A 166 -1.68 10.12 20.49
C PRO A 166 -3.17 10.10 20.83
N GLU A 167 -3.61 10.85 21.85
CA GLU A 167 -5.00 10.90 22.30
C GLU A 167 -5.90 11.52 21.22
N ALA A 168 -5.55 12.70 20.71
CA ALA A 168 -6.33 13.35 19.67
C ALA A 168 -6.29 12.62 18.32
N LEU A 169 -5.25 11.83 18.03
CA LEU A 169 -5.23 10.92 16.89
C LEU A 169 -6.22 9.79 17.06
N GLU A 170 -6.34 9.22 18.27
CA GLU A 170 -7.35 8.18 18.53
C GLU A 170 -8.77 8.74 18.46
N GLU A 171 -9.04 9.89 19.04
CA GLU A 171 -10.34 10.59 18.90
C GLU A 171 -10.68 10.84 17.41
N TYR A 172 -9.68 11.26 16.61
CA TYR A 172 -9.86 11.47 15.19
C TYR A 172 -10.23 10.17 14.45
N ARG A 173 -9.57 9.04 14.78
CA ARG A 173 -9.91 7.72 14.21
C ARG A 173 -11.34 7.32 14.58
N GLN A 174 -11.73 7.48 15.83
CA GLN A 174 -13.11 7.20 16.30
C GLN A 174 -14.15 8.07 15.59
N MET A 175 -13.81 9.32 15.27
CA MET A 175 -14.72 10.24 14.57
C MET A 175 -14.79 9.99 13.06
N LYS A 176 -13.65 9.75 12.41
CA LYS A 176 -13.52 9.76 10.93
C LYS A 176 -13.35 8.38 10.30
N ASN A 177 -12.89 7.39 11.08
CA ASN A 177 -12.52 6.09 10.56
C ASN A 177 -13.40 4.92 11.02
N ARG A 178 -14.51 5.19 11.68
CA ARG A 178 -15.43 4.11 12.12
C ARG A 178 -16.08 3.38 10.95
N GLN A 179 -16.34 4.08 9.87
CA GLN A 179 -16.98 3.53 8.68
C GLN A 179 -16.34 4.09 7.41
N SER A 180 -16.32 3.28 6.35
CA SER A 180 -16.02 3.73 5.00
C SER A 180 -17.13 4.62 4.44
N ILE A 181 -16.91 5.21 3.26
CA ILE A 181 -17.93 5.99 2.55
C ILE A 181 -19.18 5.16 2.22
N ASP A 182 -19.05 3.83 2.12
CA ASP A 182 -20.16 2.89 1.87
C ASP A 182 -20.72 2.29 3.17
N GLY A 183 -20.34 2.81 4.34
CA GLY A 183 -20.84 2.36 5.63
C GLY A 183 -20.25 1.05 6.16
N LEU A 184 -19.23 0.50 5.51
CA LEU A 184 -18.55 -0.71 6.00
C LEU A 184 -17.75 -0.42 7.26
N PRO A 185 -17.70 -1.35 8.25
CA PRO A 185 -16.95 -1.15 9.50
C PRO A 185 -15.47 -0.92 9.24
N GLY A 186 -14.91 0.11 9.87
CA GLY A 186 -13.51 0.51 9.77
C GLY A 186 -12.75 0.36 11.09
N TRP A 187 -12.34 1.47 11.70
CA TRP A 187 -11.60 1.50 12.97
C TRP A 187 -12.46 1.12 14.17
N GLU A 188 -11.92 0.29 15.09
CA GLU A 188 -12.56 -0.19 16.32
C GLU A 188 -11.82 0.28 17.56
#